data_a72c640fe5194d12cf2b6c810b79dc64
#
_entry.id   a72c640fe5194d12cf2b6c810b79dc64
#
_cell.length_a   1.000
_cell.length_b   1.000
_cell.length_c   1.000
_cell.angle_alpha   90.00
_cell.angle_beta   90.00
_cell.angle_gamma   90.00
#
_symmetry.space_group_name_H-M   'P 1'
#
loop_
_entity.id
_entity.type
_entity.pdbx_description
1 polymer ?
#
loop_
_entity_poly.entity_id
_entity_poly.type
_entity_poly.pdbx_seq_one_letter_code
_entity_poly.pdbx_strand_id
1 'polypeptide(L)' 'MRIISKERLHHLREKYPVGCRVELLRMDDIQAAVIGTKGTVIGVDVIGSIMVSWDTGSSLSVVFGEDLCRRIDDDK' A
#
# COMPACT_ATOMS: atom_id res chain seq x y z
N MET A 1 -8.75 -2.31 -16.99
CA MET A 1 -7.55 -1.86 -16.23
C MET A 1 -7.67 -0.38 -15.91
N ARG A 2 -7.35 -0.01 -14.70
CA ARG A 2 -7.35 1.39 -14.30
C ARG A 2 -5.97 1.97 -14.51
N ILE A 3 -5.94 3.17 -15.08
CA ILE A 3 -4.68 3.87 -15.32
C ILE A 3 -4.63 5.08 -14.40
N ILE A 4 -3.62 5.12 -13.56
CA ILE A 4 -3.46 6.23 -12.63
C ILE A 4 -2.84 7.42 -13.38
N SER A 5 -3.36 8.62 -13.10
CA SER A 5 -2.81 9.85 -13.69
C SER A 5 -1.47 10.18 -13.03
N LYS A 6 -0.65 10.98 -13.73
CA LYS A 6 0.63 11.42 -13.18
C LYS A 6 0.45 12.19 -11.87
N GLU A 7 -0.59 13.01 -11.81
CA GLU A 7 -0.86 13.80 -10.61
C GLU A 7 -1.21 12.91 -9.42
N ARG A 8 -2.07 11.91 -9.65
CA ARG A 8 -2.43 10.99 -8.59
C ARG A 8 -1.25 10.14 -8.15
N LEU A 9 -0.42 9.73 -9.11
CA LEU A 9 0.76 8.97 -8.79
C LEU A 9 1.72 9.78 -7.93
N HIS A 10 1.88 11.06 -8.25
CA HIS A 10 2.71 11.96 -7.47
C HIS A 10 2.17 12.09 -6.04
N HIS A 11 0.87 12.30 -5.89
CA HIS A 11 0.22 12.41 -4.58
C HIS A 11 0.36 11.11 -3.79
N LEU A 12 0.24 9.98 -4.48
CA LEU A 12 0.35 8.68 -3.84
C LEU A 12 1.75 8.49 -3.28
N ARG A 13 2.77 8.87 -4.04
CA ARG A 13 4.15 8.77 -3.60
C ARG A 13 4.47 9.71 -2.44
N GLU A 14 3.83 10.88 -2.42
CA GLU A 14 3.99 11.81 -1.31
C GLU A 14 3.29 11.31 -0.05
N LYS A 15 2.12 10.71 -0.22
CA LYS A 15 1.35 10.21 0.90
C LYS A 15 1.96 8.94 1.51
N TYR A 16 2.58 8.11 0.67
CA TYR A 16 3.15 6.83 1.08
C TYR A 16 4.63 6.77 0.75
N PRO A 17 5.45 7.59 1.41
CA PRO A 17 6.90 7.54 1.17
C PRO A 17 7.48 6.23 1.70
N VAL A 18 8.60 5.83 1.11
CA VAL A 18 9.33 4.65 1.55
C VAL A 18 9.62 4.74 3.04
N GLY A 19 9.30 3.68 3.76
CA GLY A 19 9.52 3.62 5.19
C GLY A 19 8.32 3.97 6.04
N CYS A 20 7.24 4.52 5.45
CA CYS A 20 6.06 4.83 6.25
C CYS A 20 5.29 3.54 6.56
N ARG A 21 4.51 3.60 7.63
CA ARG A 21 3.73 2.46 8.09
C ARG A 21 2.30 2.56 7.57
N VAL A 22 1.73 1.42 7.20
CA VAL A 22 0.36 1.34 6.69
C VAL A 22 -0.36 0.17 7.34
N GLU A 23 -1.68 0.25 7.30
CA GLU A 23 -2.56 -0.82 7.77
C GLU A 23 -3.46 -1.25 6.62
N LEU A 24 -3.60 -2.55 6.41
CA LEU A 24 -4.44 -3.09 5.34
C LEU A 24 -5.90 -2.96 5.71
N LEU A 25 -6.67 -2.32 4.82
CA LEU A 25 -8.11 -2.12 5.02
C LEU A 25 -8.94 -3.04 4.14
N ARG A 26 -8.47 -3.35 2.93
CA ARG A 26 -9.21 -4.18 2.00
C ARG A 26 -8.27 -4.82 0.98
N MET A 27 -8.42 -6.12 0.79
CA MET A 27 -7.70 -6.84 -0.27
C MET A 27 -8.42 -8.15 -0.51
N ASP A 28 -8.99 -8.32 -1.71
CA ASP A 28 -9.74 -9.51 -2.09
C ASP A 28 -8.85 -10.50 -2.83
N ASP A 29 -7.81 -10.96 -2.17
CA ASP A 29 -6.87 -11.92 -2.75
C ASP A 29 -6.76 -13.09 -1.80
N ILE A 30 -6.75 -14.29 -2.34
CA ILE A 30 -6.68 -15.51 -1.53
C ILE A 30 -5.39 -15.57 -0.71
N GLN A 31 -4.34 -14.89 -1.15
CA GLN A 31 -3.07 -14.83 -0.44
C GLN A 31 -2.89 -13.54 0.35
N ALA A 32 -3.95 -12.76 0.46
CA ALA A 32 -3.89 -11.48 1.15
C ALA A 32 -3.56 -11.64 2.62
N ALA A 33 -2.89 -10.64 3.17
CA ALA A 33 -2.74 -10.54 4.61
C ALA A 33 -4.12 -10.29 5.24
N VAL A 34 -4.25 -10.61 6.50
CA VAL A 34 -5.50 -10.36 7.22
C VAL A 34 -5.74 -8.85 7.32
N ILE A 35 -7.01 -8.45 7.14
CA ILE A 35 -7.37 -7.03 7.31
C ILE A 35 -6.91 -6.57 8.69
N GLY A 36 -6.30 -5.39 8.73
CA GLY A 36 -5.70 -4.85 9.95
C GLY A 36 -4.22 -5.15 10.10
N THR A 37 -3.66 -5.96 9.19
CA THR A 37 -2.23 -6.24 9.21
C THR A 37 -1.47 -4.95 8.88
N LYS A 38 -0.38 -4.72 9.61
CA LYS A 38 0.46 -3.55 9.39
C LYS A 38 1.69 -3.92 8.57
N GLY A 39 2.23 -2.93 7.90
CA GLY A 39 3.42 -3.13 7.09
C GLY A 39 4.16 -1.84 6.85
N THR A 40 5.28 -1.94 6.13
CA THR A 40 6.13 -0.81 5.81
C THR A 40 6.17 -0.64 4.28
N VAL A 41 5.94 0.58 3.82
CA VAL A 41 6.00 0.86 2.38
C VAL A 41 7.45 0.78 1.92
N ILE A 42 7.67 0.03 0.83
CA ILE A 42 9.00 -0.07 0.23
C ILE A 42 9.06 0.65 -1.12
N GLY A 43 7.92 1.12 -1.62
CA GLY A 43 7.89 1.91 -2.85
C GLY A 43 6.48 2.00 -3.41
N VAL A 44 6.34 2.82 -4.45
CA VAL A 44 5.10 2.90 -5.24
C VAL A 44 5.51 2.80 -6.70
N ASP A 45 4.96 1.83 -7.43
CA ASP A 45 5.34 1.65 -8.82
C ASP A 45 4.51 2.54 -9.75
N VAL A 46 4.85 2.50 -11.04
CA VAL A 46 4.26 3.44 -12.00
C VAL A 46 2.79 3.19 -12.28
N ILE A 47 2.28 2.02 -11.93
CA ILE A 47 0.85 1.73 -12.09
C ILE A 47 0.05 2.06 -10.83
N GLY A 48 0.70 2.61 -9.82
CA GLY A 48 0.03 3.02 -8.60
C GLY A 48 -0.10 1.94 -7.54
N SER A 49 0.65 0.86 -7.67
CA SER A 49 0.67 -0.17 -6.62
C SER A 49 1.61 0.25 -5.50
N ILE A 50 1.11 0.23 -4.29
CA ILE A 50 1.92 0.53 -3.12
C ILE A 50 2.57 -0.79 -2.70
N MET A 51 3.88 -0.87 -2.85
CA MET A 51 4.63 -2.07 -2.50
C MET A 51 4.88 -2.05 -1.00
N VAL A 52 4.41 -3.06 -0.31
CA VAL A 52 4.45 -3.11 1.15
C VAL A 52 5.10 -4.40 1.61
N SER A 53 5.99 -4.27 2.58
CA SER A 53 6.52 -5.43 3.32
C SER A 53 5.65 -5.57 4.57
N TRP A 54 4.75 -6.55 4.55
CA TRP A 54 3.81 -6.76 5.65
C TRP A 54 4.53 -7.44 6.82
N ASP A 55 4.14 -7.08 8.02
CA ASP A 55 4.78 -7.59 9.24
C ASP A 55 4.68 -9.10 9.38
N THR A 56 3.70 -9.70 8.69
CA THR A 56 3.54 -11.16 8.67
C THR A 56 4.50 -11.87 7.72
N GLY A 57 5.29 -11.13 6.97
CA GLY A 57 6.24 -11.70 6.01
C GLY A 57 5.75 -11.70 4.57
N SER A 58 4.49 -11.32 4.34
CA SER A 58 3.95 -11.20 2.99
C SER A 58 4.47 -9.93 2.33
N SER A 59 4.53 -9.93 1.00
CA SER A 59 4.99 -8.75 0.25
C SER A 59 4.01 -8.37 -0.87
N LEU A 60 2.72 -8.65 -0.68
CA LEU A 60 1.71 -8.28 -1.68
C LEU A 60 1.52 -6.78 -1.73
N SER A 61 1.42 -6.24 -2.95
CA SER A 61 1.20 -4.81 -3.15
C SER A 61 -0.27 -4.45 -3.00
N VAL A 62 -0.53 -3.20 -2.59
CA VAL A 62 -1.89 -2.64 -2.54
C VAL A 62 -2.15 -1.98 -3.89
N VAL A 63 -3.07 -2.55 -4.66
CA VAL A 63 -3.30 -2.16 -6.05
C VAL A 63 -4.27 -0.99 -6.13
N PHE A 64 -3.86 0.06 -6.85
CA PHE A 64 -4.68 1.24 -7.04
C PHE A 64 -6.05 0.89 -7.63
N GLY A 65 -7.10 1.34 -6.95
CA GLY A 65 -8.46 1.14 -7.42
C GLY A 65 -9.08 -0.20 -7.05
N GLU A 66 -8.31 -1.12 -6.47
CA GLU A 66 -8.82 -2.44 -6.09
C GLU A 66 -8.67 -2.72 -4.61
N ASP A 67 -7.53 -2.36 -4.05
CA ASP A 67 -7.22 -2.63 -2.65
C ASP A 67 -7.13 -1.32 -1.89
N LEU A 68 -7.23 -1.38 -0.57
CA LEU A 68 -7.16 -0.20 0.27
C LEU A 68 -6.23 -0.42 1.44
N CYS A 69 -5.44 0.59 1.74
CA CYS A 69 -4.69 0.66 2.99
C CYS A 69 -4.75 2.10 3.49
N ARG A 70 -4.35 2.30 4.74
CA ARG A 70 -4.24 3.65 5.28
C ARG A 70 -2.88 3.83 5.90
N ARG A 71 -2.37 5.04 5.83
CA ARG A 71 -1.12 5.37 6.49
C ARG A 71 -1.39 5.52 7.99
N ILE A 72 -0.51 4.94 8.79
CA ILE A 72 -0.57 5.08 10.23
C ILE A 72 0.73 5.72 10.71
N ASP A 73 0.63 6.59 11.70
CA ASP A 73 1.80 7.22 12.29
C ASP A 73 2.12 6.45 13.55
N ASP A 74 3.09 5.59 13.40
CA ASP A 74 3.41 4.59 14.39
C ASP A 74 4.62 5.00 15.20
N ASP A 75 4.73 6.26 15.43
CA ASP A 75 5.89 6.74 16.10
C ASP A 75 5.70 6.73 17.55
N LYS A 76 5.77 6.38 17.78
CA LYS A 76 5.92 6.50 18.98
C LYS A 76 5.42 6.30 19.55
#